data_2548c68a7b1c960d84f3a497d2db8f8a
#
_entry.id   2548c68a7b1c960d84f3a497d2db8f8a
#
_cell.length_a   1.000
_cell.length_b   1.000
_cell.length_c   1.000
_cell.angle_alpha   90.00
_cell.angle_beta   90.00
_cell.angle_gamma   90.00
#
_symmetry.space_group_name_H-M   'P 1'
#
loop_
_entity.id
_entity.type
_entity.pdbx_description
1 polymer ?
#
loop_
_entity_poly.entity_id
_entity_poly.type
_entity_poly.pdbx_seq_one_letter_code
_entity_poly.pdbx_strand_id
1 'polypeptide(L)'
;MSAHAPLPTTLPDRSGRALSPAAGLALAGAAILGASAVEAGRRARAAERATPPVGRLVEVGGTRLHVLERGHGPALVLLHGNGSLIQDWLVSGLIERAATTHRVIAFDRPGFGHSERPRSRIWTPAMQAGLIRGALHSLGVETATILGHSWGAQVAIALSQQDPGRVRSLVLESGYYFPSPRIDGMLFTPQALPGLGDLISHTVAPVAGRLLWPRILARLFGPSPVPERFARDFPVEMVLRPSQLRSAAAESVLMVPDAFALRPHYGELRPPVTILSGTGDRLVSHAEQSAALHRRIPGSRLVAVEGAGHMLHHIAPDRVLDALAAA
;
A
#
# COMPACT_ATOMS: atom_id res chain seq x y z
N MET A 1 -89.95 25.93 5.11
CA MET A 1 -88.94 26.31 6.12
C MET A 1 -87.81 25.26 6.02
N SER A 2 -86.75 25.60 5.27
CA SER A 2 -85.60 24.66 5.13
C SER A 2 -84.46 25.24 5.96
N ALA A 3 -84.03 24.45 6.95
CA ALA A 3 -82.94 24.80 7.81
C ALA A 3 -81.60 24.44 7.10
N HIS A 4 -80.75 25.44 6.83
CA HIS A 4 -79.37 25.28 6.41
C HIS A 4 -78.51 24.94 7.63
N ALA A 5 -77.89 23.74 7.62
CA ALA A 5 -76.83 23.39 8.57
C ALA A 5 -75.52 24.04 8.16
N PRO A 6 -74.72 24.62 9.08
CA PRO A 6 -73.43 25.18 8.75
C PRO A 6 -72.37 24.05 8.57
N LEU A 7 -71.54 24.17 7.52
CA LEU A 7 -70.40 23.29 7.26
C LEU A 7 -69.29 23.55 8.31
N PRO A 8 -68.59 22.53 8.81
CA PRO A 8 -67.49 22.72 9.74
C PRO A 8 -66.25 23.15 8.98
N THR A 9 -65.81 24.37 9.20
CA THR A 9 -64.51 24.90 8.76
C THR A 9 -63.43 24.55 9.79
N THR A 10 -62.92 23.33 9.78
CA THR A 10 -61.66 23.01 10.46
C THR A 10 -60.62 22.77 9.40
N LEU A 11 -59.77 23.78 9.15
CA LEU A 11 -58.50 23.59 8.42
C LEU A 11 -57.61 22.67 9.26
N PRO A 12 -56.92 21.65 8.65
CA PRO A 12 -55.98 20.84 9.38
C PRO A 12 -54.84 21.72 9.88
N ASP A 13 -54.58 21.65 11.17
CA ASP A 13 -53.45 22.29 11.84
C ASP A 13 -52.16 21.75 11.24
N ARG A 14 -51.50 22.53 10.43
CA ARG A 14 -50.15 22.29 9.93
C ARG A 14 -49.12 22.76 10.97
N SER A 15 -49.23 22.24 12.20
CA SER A 15 -48.13 22.37 13.15
C SER A 15 -46.94 21.59 12.60
N GLY A 16 -46.04 22.32 11.95
CA GLY A 16 -44.74 21.78 11.50
C GLY A 16 -44.08 21.09 12.73
N ARG A 17 -44.03 19.78 12.74
CA ARG A 17 -43.28 19.05 13.77
C ARG A 17 -41.85 19.54 13.76
N ALA A 18 -41.46 20.32 14.74
CA ALA A 18 -40.09 20.66 15.00
C ALA A 18 -39.25 19.37 15.16
N LEU A 19 -38.13 19.28 14.46
CA LEU A 19 -37.24 18.12 14.59
C LEU A 19 -36.82 18.00 16.05
N SER A 20 -36.81 16.76 16.56
CA SER A 20 -36.24 16.51 17.88
C SER A 20 -34.77 16.89 17.89
N PRO A 21 -34.20 17.33 19.02
CA PRO A 21 -32.75 17.64 19.13
C PRO A 21 -31.86 16.50 18.63
N ALA A 22 -32.24 15.26 18.89
CA ALA A 22 -31.53 14.08 18.40
C ALA A 22 -31.58 13.97 16.87
N ALA A 23 -32.72 14.24 16.23
CA ALA A 23 -32.86 14.25 14.78
C ALA A 23 -32.02 15.40 14.15
N GLY A 24 -31.99 16.57 14.81
CA GLY A 24 -31.16 17.70 14.40
C GLY A 24 -29.66 17.35 14.43
N LEU A 25 -29.18 16.72 15.50
CA LEU A 25 -27.80 16.25 15.62
C LEU A 25 -27.45 15.16 14.58
N ALA A 26 -28.36 14.22 14.34
CA ALA A 26 -28.15 13.17 13.33
C ALA A 26 -28.05 13.76 11.91
N LEU A 27 -28.89 14.73 11.57
CA LEU A 27 -28.84 15.43 10.28
C LEU A 27 -27.55 16.25 10.12
N ALA A 28 -27.13 16.96 11.17
CA ALA A 28 -25.85 17.69 11.17
C ALA A 28 -24.68 16.75 10.98
N GLY A 29 -24.64 15.64 11.68
CA GLY A 29 -23.62 14.58 11.53
C GLY A 29 -23.58 14.03 10.10
N ALA A 30 -24.73 13.69 9.54
CA ALA A 30 -24.84 13.19 8.17
C ALA A 30 -24.37 14.26 7.14
N ALA A 31 -24.69 15.54 7.35
CA ALA A 31 -24.23 16.62 6.49
C ALA A 31 -22.70 16.79 6.55
N ILE A 32 -22.09 16.72 7.73
CA ILE A 32 -20.63 16.77 7.91
C ILE A 32 -19.95 15.61 7.20
N LEU A 33 -20.46 14.37 7.37
CA LEU A 33 -19.91 13.20 6.69
C LEU A 33 -20.08 13.32 5.17
N GLY A 34 -21.21 13.80 4.67
CA GLY A 34 -21.45 14.05 3.26
C GLY A 34 -20.47 15.08 2.68
N ALA A 35 -20.29 16.21 3.37
CA ALA A 35 -19.33 17.24 2.96
C ALA A 35 -17.89 16.69 2.95
N SER A 36 -17.50 15.91 3.97
CA SER A 36 -16.20 15.25 4.05
C SER A 36 -15.98 14.27 2.89
N ALA A 37 -17.00 13.49 2.52
CA ALA A 37 -16.92 12.56 1.39
C ALA A 37 -16.76 13.28 0.04
N VAL A 38 -17.48 14.38 -0.16
CA VAL A 38 -17.36 15.23 -1.37
C VAL A 38 -15.94 15.81 -1.44
N GLU A 39 -15.44 16.37 -0.35
CA GLU A 39 -14.08 16.93 -0.30
C GLU A 39 -13.01 15.87 -0.52
N ALA A 40 -13.13 14.68 0.09
CA ALA A 40 -12.22 13.57 -0.15
C ALA A 40 -12.20 13.16 -1.64
N GLY A 41 -13.37 13.12 -2.29
CA GLY A 41 -13.49 12.86 -3.72
C GLY A 41 -12.87 13.95 -4.59
N ARG A 42 -13.03 15.23 -4.23
CA ARG A 42 -12.39 16.36 -4.92
C ARG A 42 -10.87 16.29 -4.83
N ARG A 43 -10.34 16.06 -3.61
CA ARG A 43 -8.89 15.92 -3.37
C ARG A 43 -8.31 14.72 -4.07
N ALA A 44 -8.99 13.58 -4.08
CA ALA A 44 -8.57 12.40 -4.82
C ALA A 44 -8.38 12.70 -6.31
N ARG A 45 -9.36 13.33 -6.95
CA ARG A 45 -9.26 13.77 -8.36
C ARG A 45 -8.17 14.83 -8.59
N ALA A 46 -7.96 15.73 -7.64
CA ALA A 46 -6.88 16.70 -7.71
C ALA A 46 -5.51 16.05 -7.62
N ALA A 47 -5.34 15.08 -6.69
CA ALA A 47 -4.12 14.29 -6.54
C ALA A 47 -3.77 13.49 -7.80
N GLU A 48 -4.76 12.84 -8.42
CA GLU A 48 -4.57 12.11 -9.67
C GLU A 48 -4.15 13.01 -10.85
N ARG A 49 -4.70 14.23 -10.92
CA ARG A 49 -4.27 15.21 -11.93
C ARG A 49 -2.87 15.77 -11.67
N ALA A 50 -2.52 15.96 -10.39
CA ALA A 50 -1.21 16.47 -10.00
C ALA A 50 -0.11 15.40 -10.11
N THR A 51 -0.49 14.12 -10.02
CA THR A 51 0.42 12.98 -10.11
C THR A 51 -0.09 12.03 -11.21
N PRO A 52 0.06 12.39 -12.49
CA PRO A 52 -0.34 11.53 -13.59
C PRO A 52 0.48 10.23 -13.64
N PRO A 53 0.00 9.18 -14.32
CA PRO A 53 0.78 7.96 -14.53
C PRO A 53 2.13 8.28 -15.17
N VAL A 54 3.22 7.77 -14.57
CA VAL A 54 4.60 7.96 -15.08
C VAL A 54 5.06 6.85 -16.01
N GLY A 55 4.23 5.84 -16.21
CA GLY A 55 4.46 4.68 -17.04
C GLY A 55 3.26 4.34 -17.92
N ARG A 56 2.99 3.06 -18.10
CA ARG A 56 1.86 2.56 -18.88
C ARG A 56 0.98 1.62 -18.09
N LEU A 57 -0.25 1.42 -18.53
CA LEU A 57 -1.16 0.42 -17.99
C LEU A 57 -1.00 -0.88 -18.78
N VAL A 58 -0.79 -1.99 -18.06
CA VAL A 58 -0.70 -3.34 -18.58
C VAL A 58 -1.92 -4.12 -18.08
N GLU A 59 -2.70 -4.70 -18.99
CA GLU A 59 -3.86 -5.50 -18.60
C GLU A 59 -3.47 -6.96 -18.41
N VAL A 60 -3.81 -7.52 -17.25
CA VAL A 60 -3.56 -8.91 -16.90
C VAL A 60 -4.78 -9.47 -16.17
N GLY A 61 -5.39 -10.52 -16.74
CA GLY A 61 -6.51 -11.21 -16.09
C GLY A 61 -7.68 -10.28 -15.73
N GLY A 62 -7.98 -9.30 -16.56
CA GLY A 62 -9.04 -8.32 -16.36
C GLY A 62 -8.72 -7.27 -15.28
N THR A 63 -7.44 -7.04 -14.98
CA THR A 63 -6.97 -6.02 -14.02
C THR A 63 -5.86 -5.19 -14.68
N ARG A 64 -6.00 -3.88 -14.65
CA ARG A 64 -4.99 -2.95 -15.18
C ARG A 64 -3.96 -2.61 -14.09
N LEU A 65 -2.70 -2.90 -14.39
CA LEU A 65 -1.55 -2.55 -13.55
C LEU A 65 -0.78 -1.39 -14.17
N HIS A 66 -0.48 -0.38 -13.38
CA HIS A 66 0.44 0.67 -13.75
C HIS A 66 1.88 0.20 -13.56
N VAL A 67 2.67 0.34 -14.62
CA VAL A 67 4.05 -0.16 -14.70
C VAL A 67 4.93 0.94 -15.26
N LEU A 68 6.02 1.22 -14.58
CA LEU A 68 7.08 2.08 -15.08
C LEU A 68 8.28 1.23 -15.51
N GLU A 69 8.74 1.42 -16.75
CA GLU A 69 9.98 0.82 -17.23
C GLU A 69 11.04 1.91 -17.49
N ARG A 70 12.29 1.67 -17.04
CA ARG A 70 13.45 2.55 -17.26
C ARG A 70 14.71 1.73 -17.45
N GLY A 71 15.62 2.23 -18.26
CA GLY A 71 16.92 1.59 -18.51
C GLY A 71 16.84 0.36 -19.40
N HIS A 72 17.97 -0.34 -19.48
CA HIS A 72 18.15 -1.56 -20.27
C HIS A 72 19.14 -2.49 -19.56
N GLY A 73 19.20 -3.76 -19.97
CA GLY A 73 20.02 -4.78 -19.33
C GLY A 73 19.20 -5.84 -18.60
N PRO A 74 19.77 -6.54 -17.60
CA PRO A 74 19.06 -7.53 -16.80
C PRO A 74 17.83 -6.91 -16.11
N ALA A 75 16.71 -7.64 -16.09
CA ALA A 75 15.49 -7.12 -15.50
C ALA A 75 15.57 -7.04 -13.96
N LEU A 76 15.15 -5.89 -13.43
CA LEU A 76 14.98 -5.63 -12.00
C LEU A 76 13.54 -5.20 -11.73
N VAL A 77 12.81 -5.98 -10.96
CA VAL A 77 11.43 -5.68 -10.57
C VAL A 77 11.40 -5.04 -9.19
N LEU A 78 10.67 -3.93 -9.05
CA LEU A 78 10.49 -3.21 -7.78
C LEU A 78 9.04 -3.31 -7.31
N LEU A 79 8.85 -3.81 -6.08
CA LEU A 79 7.56 -4.01 -5.41
C LEU A 79 7.51 -3.21 -4.11
N HIS A 80 6.78 -2.10 -4.12
CA HIS A 80 6.68 -1.16 -2.98
C HIS A 80 5.94 -1.75 -1.77
N GLY A 81 6.05 -1.10 -0.61
CA GLY A 81 5.38 -1.46 0.64
C GLY A 81 3.89 -1.12 0.67
N ASN A 82 3.21 -1.50 1.78
CA ASN A 82 1.82 -1.13 2.01
C ASN A 82 1.67 0.39 2.12
N GLY A 83 0.61 0.94 1.52
CA GLY A 83 0.34 2.38 1.53
C GLY A 83 1.25 3.22 0.63
N SER A 84 2.16 2.62 -0.15
CA SER A 84 3.09 3.30 -1.05
C SER A 84 2.67 3.20 -2.52
N LEU A 85 3.52 3.61 -3.46
CA LEU A 85 3.32 3.61 -4.91
C LEU A 85 4.68 3.79 -5.62
N ILE A 86 4.71 3.75 -6.96
CA ILE A 86 5.95 3.88 -7.76
C ILE A 86 6.75 5.15 -7.42
N GLN A 87 6.08 6.26 -7.08
CA GLN A 87 6.75 7.52 -6.73
C GLN A 87 7.67 7.41 -5.53
N ASP A 88 7.48 6.44 -4.66
CA ASP A 88 8.40 6.14 -3.56
C ASP A 88 9.81 5.83 -4.08
N TRP A 89 9.89 4.93 -5.05
CA TRP A 89 11.13 4.58 -5.73
C TRP A 89 11.73 5.73 -6.55
N LEU A 90 10.89 6.56 -7.20
CA LEU A 90 11.34 7.74 -7.95
C LEU A 90 11.93 8.81 -7.02
N VAL A 91 11.21 9.09 -5.92
CA VAL A 91 11.64 10.10 -4.94
C VAL A 91 12.93 9.67 -4.23
N SER A 92 13.14 8.37 -4.00
CA SER A 92 14.41 7.88 -3.45
C SER A 92 15.59 8.03 -4.41
N GLY A 93 15.34 8.14 -5.72
CA GLY A 93 16.36 8.13 -6.78
C GLY A 93 16.87 6.72 -7.11
N LEU A 94 16.28 5.68 -6.54
CA LEU A 94 16.72 4.30 -6.76
C LEU A 94 16.50 3.86 -8.22
N ILE A 95 15.35 4.25 -8.82
CA ILE A 95 15.04 3.89 -10.21
C ILE A 95 16.09 4.45 -11.17
N GLU A 96 16.42 5.74 -11.08
CA GLU A 96 17.37 6.41 -11.94
C GLU A 96 18.75 5.78 -11.85
N ARG A 97 19.19 5.47 -10.64
CA ARG A 97 20.50 4.87 -10.37
C ARG A 97 20.55 3.41 -10.84
N ALA A 98 19.53 2.61 -10.55
CA ALA A 98 19.48 1.21 -10.98
C ALA A 98 19.32 1.09 -12.51
N ALA A 99 18.63 2.03 -13.16
CA ALA A 99 18.42 2.06 -14.61
C ALA A 99 19.71 2.26 -15.44
N THR A 100 20.81 2.64 -14.80
CA THR A 100 22.13 2.72 -15.48
C THR A 100 22.67 1.34 -15.86
N THR A 101 22.23 0.28 -15.16
CA THR A 101 22.75 -1.09 -15.34
C THR A 101 21.63 -2.13 -15.51
N HIS A 102 20.38 -1.78 -15.24
CA HIS A 102 19.25 -2.70 -15.28
C HIS A 102 18.08 -2.15 -16.09
N ARG A 103 17.30 -3.05 -16.68
CA ARG A 103 15.92 -2.76 -17.10
C ARG A 103 15.04 -2.78 -15.85
N VAL A 104 14.84 -1.63 -15.24
CA VAL A 104 14.00 -1.48 -14.03
C VAL A 104 12.53 -1.50 -14.40
N ILE A 105 11.74 -2.32 -13.71
CA ILE A 105 10.30 -2.49 -13.88
C ILE A 105 9.65 -2.29 -12.52
N ALA A 106 9.09 -1.11 -12.29
CA ALA A 106 8.41 -0.78 -11.05
C ALA A 106 6.90 -0.87 -11.23
N PHE A 107 6.23 -1.53 -10.29
CA PHE A 107 4.78 -1.69 -10.28
C PHE A 107 4.12 -0.83 -9.21
N ASP A 108 3.03 -0.15 -9.58
CA ASP A 108 2.00 0.13 -8.59
C ASP A 108 1.28 -1.19 -8.30
N ARG A 109 1.38 -1.70 -7.07
CA ARG A 109 0.69 -2.94 -6.69
C ARG A 109 -0.83 -2.75 -6.71
N PRO A 110 -1.64 -3.83 -6.85
CA PRO A 110 -3.09 -3.72 -6.96
C PRO A 110 -3.74 -2.84 -5.89
N GLY A 111 -4.40 -1.75 -6.33
CA GLY A 111 -5.08 -0.78 -5.48
C GLY A 111 -4.24 0.39 -4.99
N PHE A 112 -3.00 0.46 -5.42
CA PHE A 112 -2.08 1.56 -5.13
C PHE A 112 -1.76 2.33 -6.41
N GLY A 113 -1.34 3.60 -6.26
CA GLY A 113 -1.02 4.45 -7.39
C GLY A 113 -2.14 4.50 -8.42
N HIS A 114 -1.83 4.07 -9.63
CA HIS A 114 -2.78 4.02 -10.75
C HIS A 114 -3.24 2.61 -11.11
N SER A 115 -2.89 1.60 -10.29
CA SER A 115 -3.33 0.22 -10.51
C SER A 115 -4.73 -0.04 -9.96
N GLU A 116 -5.49 -0.84 -10.69
CA GLU A 116 -6.82 -1.30 -10.26
C GLU A 116 -6.74 -2.34 -9.15
N ARG A 117 -7.82 -2.44 -8.38
CA ARG A 117 -8.03 -3.50 -7.39
C ARG A 117 -9.51 -3.92 -7.40
N PRO A 118 -9.90 -4.84 -8.30
CA PRO A 118 -11.25 -5.40 -8.29
C PRO A 118 -11.67 -5.94 -6.93
N ARG A 119 -12.88 -5.59 -6.49
CA ARG A 119 -13.40 -5.96 -5.16
C ARG A 119 -13.83 -7.43 -5.06
N SER A 120 -13.95 -8.11 -6.19
CA SER A 120 -14.34 -9.52 -6.29
C SER A 120 -13.26 -10.51 -5.84
N ARG A 121 -12.07 -10.02 -5.46
CA ARG A 121 -10.92 -10.85 -5.11
C ARG A 121 -10.29 -10.41 -3.80
N ILE A 122 -9.77 -11.37 -3.03
CA ILE A 122 -8.89 -11.12 -1.88
C ILE A 122 -7.45 -11.05 -2.40
N TRP A 123 -6.81 -9.92 -2.21
CA TRP A 123 -5.50 -9.65 -2.77
C TRP A 123 -4.37 -10.04 -1.80
N THR A 124 -4.23 -11.34 -1.58
CA THR A 124 -3.09 -11.92 -0.84
C THR A 124 -1.78 -11.72 -1.61
N PRO A 125 -0.61 -11.89 -0.98
CA PRO A 125 0.68 -11.89 -1.69
C PRO A 125 0.70 -12.88 -2.85
N ALA A 126 0.13 -14.06 -2.68
CA ALA A 126 0.03 -15.09 -3.73
C ALA A 126 -0.82 -14.63 -4.92
N MET A 127 -1.96 -13.96 -4.68
CA MET A 127 -2.80 -13.42 -5.76
C MET A 127 -2.08 -12.28 -6.51
N GLN A 128 -1.40 -11.39 -5.78
CA GLN A 128 -0.62 -10.31 -6.40
C GLN A 128 0.58 -10.86 -7.19
N ALA A 129 1.27 -11.86 -6.66
CA ALA A 129 2.37 -12.54 -7.35
C ALA A 129 1.92 -13.15 -8.68
N GLY A 130 0.77 -13.81 -8.70
CA GLY A 130 0.20 -14.36 -9.95
C GLY A 130 -0.10 -13.29 -10.99
N LEU A 131 -0.63 -12.14 -10.55
CA LEU A 131 -0.91 -11.01 -11.44
C LEU A 131 0.39 -10.40 -11.98
N ILE A 132 1.39 -10.18 -11.12
CA ILE A 132 2.71 -9.64 -11.52
C ILE A 132 3.42 -10.61 -12.46
N ARG A 133 3.36 -11.91 -12.21
CA ARG A 133 3.90 -12.93 -13.12
C ARG A 133 3.29 -12.81 -14.51
N GLY A 134 1.97 -12.65 -14.60
CA GLY A 134 1.27 -12.43 -15.88
C GLY A 134 1.73 -11.15 -16.57
N ALA A 135 1.91 -10.05 -15.82
CA ALA A 135 2.44 -8.80 -16.35
C ALA A 135 3.87 -8.96 -16.88
N LEU A 136 4.75 -9.62 -16.13
CA LEU A 136 6.13 -9.89 -16.56
C LEU A 136 6.18 -10.72 -17.84
N HIS A 137 5.28 -11.70 -17.98
CA HIS A 137 5.15 -12.46 -19.23
C HIS A 137 4.76 -11.55 -20.40
N SER A 138 3.76 -10.69 -20.23
CA SER A 138 3.31 -9.73 -21.26
C SER A 138 4.39 -8.70 -21.62
N LEU A 139 5.32 -8.41 -20.69
CA LEU A 139 6.46 -7.51 -20.88
C LEU A 139 7.68 -8.20 -21.51
N GLY A 140 7.60 -9.49 -21.82
CA GLY A 140 8.71 -10.27 -22.36
C GLY A 140 9.86 -10.47 -21.36
N VAL A 141 9.55 -10.53 -20.05
CA VAL A 141 10.55 -10.73 -19.00
C VAL A 141 10.61 -12.21 -18.65
N GLU A 142 11.68 -12.88 -19.06
CA GLU A 142 11.90 -14.30 -18.77
C GLU A 142 12.41 -14.50 -17.34
N THR A 143 13.43 -13.74 -16.93
CA THR A 143 14.01 -13.80 -15.58
C THR A 143 14.27 -12.40 -15.05
N ALA A 144 14.13 -12.19 -13.73
CA ALA A 144 14.38 -10.91 -13.09
C ALA A 144 14.93 -11.07 -11.67
N THR A 145 15.75 -10.11 -11.23
CA THR A 145 15.96 -9.84 -9.81
C THR A 145 14.73 -9.12 -9.27
N ILE A 146 14.21 -9.55 -8.12
CA ILE A 146 13.00 -8.96 -7.52
C ILE A 146 13.38 -8.28 -6.20
N LEU A 147 13.22 -6.95 -6.15
CA LEU A 147 13.31 -6.20 -4.90
C LEU A 147 11.92 -5.95 -4.36
N GLY A 148 11.65 -6.45 -3.16
CA GLY A 148 10.41 -6.19 -2.43
C GLY A 148 10.69 -5.44 -1.14
N HIS A 149 10.02 -4.29 -0.96
CA HIS A 149 10.07 -3.52 0.27
C HIS A 149 8.85 -3.80 1.15
N SER A 150 9.08 -4.02 2.44
CA SER A 150 8.02 -4.19 3.45
C SER A 150 7.01 -5.27 3.04
N TRP A 151 5.73 -4.94 2.87
CA TRP A 151 4.72 -5.88 2.37
C TRP A 151 5.01 -6.40 0.95
N GLY A 152 5.67 -5.59 0.11
CA GLY A 152 6.15 -6.01 -1.21
C GLY A 152 7.13 -7.18 -1.16
N ALA A 153 7.85 -7.36 -0.05
CA ALA A 153 8.72 -8.52 0.16
C ALA A 153 7.93 -9.84 0.26
N GLN A 154 6.74 -9.84 0.85
CA GLN A 154 5.86 -11.03 0.85
C GLN A 154 5.39 -11.39 -0.56
N VAL A 155 5.09 -10.37 -1.38
CA VAL A 155 4.72 -10.59 -2.79
C VAL A 155 5.91 -11.14 -3.59
N ALA A 156 7.12 -10.63 -3.36
CA ALA A 156 8.35 -11.14 -3.98
C ALA A 156 8.61 -12.61 -3.62
N ILE A 157 8.45 -12.98 -2.36
CA ILE A 157 8.56 -14.37 -1.89
C ILE A 157 7.49 -15.24 -2.56
N ALA A 158 6.22 -14.81 -2.57
CA ALA A 158 5.14 -15.56 -3.20
C ALA A 158 5.37 -15.75 -4.72
N LEU A 159 5.94 -14.75 -5.40
CA LEU A 159 6.30 -14.86 -6.81
C LEU A 159 7.40 -15.92 -7.02
N SER A 160 8.43 -15.91 -6.17
CA SER A 160 9.51 -16.90 -6.21
C SER A 160 9.02 -18.32 -5.92
N GLN A 161 8.04 -18.49 -5.03
CA GLN A 161 7.43 -19.78 -4.75
C GLN A 161 6.59 -20.31 -5.93
N GLN A 162 5.86 -19.42 -6.61
CA GLN A 162 5.00 -19.78 -7.74
C GLN A 162 5.78 -20.03 -9.04
N ASP A 163 6.86 -19.29 -9.27
CA ASP A 163 7.65 -19.36 -10.51
C ASP A 163 9.16 -19.13 -10.20
N PRO A 164 9.80 -20.12 -9.56
CA PRO A 164 11.21 -19.98 -9.17
C PRO A 164 12.16 -19.84 -10.36
N GLY A 165 11.78 -20.33 -11.55
CA GLY A 165 12.56 -20.18 -12.78
C GLY A 165 12.61 -18.75 -13.32
N ARG A 166 11.60 -17.95 -13.00
CA ARG A 166 11.53 -16.53 -13.39
C ARG A 166 12.29 -15.61 -12.45
N VAL A 167 12.57 -16.04 -11.23
CA VAL A 167 13.25 -15.22 -10.22
C VAL A 167 14.73 -15.57 -10.20
N ARG A 168 15.57 -14.65 -10.71
CA ARG A 168 17.03 -14.79 -10.68
C ARG A 168 17.56 -14.72 -9.26
N SER A 169 17.09 -13.73 -8.49
CA SER A 169 17.44 -13.49 -7.10
C SER A 169 16.37 -12.67 -6.39
N LEU A 170 16.32 -12.72 -5.07
CA LEU A 170 15.47 -11.92 -4.22
C LEU A 170 16.28 -10.93 -3.41
N VAL A 171 15.86 -9.68 -3.40
CA VAL A 171 16.33 -8.64 -2.49
C VAL A 171 15.14 -8.21 -1.63
N LEU A 172 15.18 -8.53 -0.35
CA LEU A 172 14.06 -8.37 0.57
C LEU A 172 14.39 -7.25 1.56
N GLU A 173 13.80 -6.07 1.37
CA GLU A 173 14.06 -4.87 2.16
C GLU A 173 13.00 -4.68 3.23
N SER A 174 13.40 -4.65 4.49
CA SER A 174 12.56 -4.32 5.67
C SER A 174 11.21 -5.06 5.69
N GLY A 175 11.19 -6.33 5.28
CA GLY A 175 9.95 -7.09 5.08
C GLY A 175 9.37 -7.67 6.37
N TYR A 176 8.07 -7.93 6.37
CA TYR A 176 7.34 -8.61 7.43
C TYR A 176 7.17 -10.09 7.07
N TYR A 177 7.77 -10.99 7.85
CA TYR A 177 7.88 -12.40 7.49
C TYR A 177 7.25 -13.35 8.51
N PHE A 178 7.26 -12.99 9.77
CA PHE A 178 6.73 -13.81 10.86
C PHE A 178 5.59 -13.11 11.56
N PRO A 179 4.54 -13.88 11.93
CA PRO A 179 3.43 -13.33 12.71
C PRO A 179 3.93 -12.70 14.00
N SER A 180 3.60 -11.45 14.22
CA SER A 180 3.85 -10.72 15.46
C SER A 180 2.63 -9.89 15.82
N PRO A 181 2.39 -9.57 17.12
CA PRO A 181 1.29 -8.71 17.50
C PRO A 181 1.38 -7.35 16.81
N ARG A 182 0.29 -6.94 16.12
CA ARG A 182 0.23 -5.66 15.39
C ARG A 182 -1.01 -4.89 15.80
N ILE A 183 -0.82 -3.87 16.62
CA ILE A 183 -1.89 -2.97 17.06
C ILE A 183 -2.45 -2.16 15.89
N ASP A 184 -1.59 -1.75 14.95
CA ASP A 184 -1.97 -1.05 13.74
C ASP A 184 -2.94 -1.87 12.86
N GLY A 185 -2.71 -3.18 12.69
CA GLY A 185 -3.64 -4.07 11.99
C GLY A 185 -5.04 -4.04 12.61
N MET A 186 -5.14 -4.06 13.93
CA MET A 186 -6.43 -3.99 14.63
C MET A 186 -7.15 -2.66 14.42
N LEU A 187 -6.41 -1.54 14.39
CA LEU A 187 -6.98 -0.19 14.18
C LEU A 187 -7.55 -0.02 12.77
N PHE A 188 -6.99 -0.71 11.78
CA PHE A 188 -7.46 -0.65 10.40
C PHE A 188 -8.54 -1.67 10.04
N THR A 189 -8.86 -2.62 10.94
CA THR A 189 -9.88 -3.65 10.69
C THR A 189 -11.25 -3.08 10.28
N PRO A 190 -11.83 -2.06 10.94
CA PRO A 190 -13.11 -1.49 10.52
C PRO A 190 -13.07 -0.92 9.10
N GLN A 191 -11.93 -0.39 8.69
CA GLN A 191 -11.72 0.20 7.36
C GLN A 191 -11.59 -0.87 6.25
N ALA A 192 -11.25 -2.11 6.60
CA ALA A 192 -11.19 -3.23 5.67
C ALA A 192 -12.59 -3.85 5.40
N LEU A 193 -13.59 -3.59 6.26
CA LEU A 193 -14.93 -4.15 6.13
C LEU A 193 -15.71 -3.51 4.96
N PRO A 194 -16.38 -4.30 4.11
CA PRO A 194 -17.23 -3.75 3.04
C PRO A 194 -18.32 -2.82 3.61
N GLY A 195 -18.61 -1.71 2.94
CA GLY A 195 -19.57 -0.70 3.36
C GLY A 195 -19.04 0.22 4.44
N LEU A 196 -18.76 -0.28 5.64
CA LEU A 196 -18.19 0.52 6.74
C LEU A 196 -16.83 1.11 6.36
N GLY A 197 -15.98 0.30 5.76
CA GLY A 197 -14.67 0.75 5.27
C GLY A 197 -14.78 1.80 4.17
N ASP A 198 -15.77 1.69 3.29
CA ASP A 198 -16.04 2.73 2.29
C ASP A 198 -16.43 4.05 2.95
N LEU A 199 -17.34 4.02 3.91
CA LEU A 199 -17.73 5.21 4.67
C LEU A 199 -16.53 5.86 5.36
N ILE A 200 -15.74 5.09 6.12
CA ILE A 200 -14.57 5.58 6.84
C ILE A 200 -13.52 6.14 5.86
N SER A 201 -13.24 5.42 4.76
CA SER A 201 -12.23 5.83 3.77
C SER A 201 -12.62 7.09 3.00
N HIS A 202 -13.91 7.38 2.83
CA HIS A 202 -14.38 8.58 2.16
C HIS A 202 -14.64 9.76 3.12
N THR A 203 -14.63 9.55 4.43
CA THR A 203 -14.96 10.61 5.40
C THR A 203 -13.81 10.88 6.38
N VAL A 204 -13.62 10.01 7.34
CA VAL A 204 -12.72 10.24 8.49
C VAL A 204 -11.26 9.96 8.15
N ALA A 205 -10.98 8.87 7.42
CA ALA A 205 -9.61 8.39 7.23
C ALA A 205 -8.69 9.37 6.46
N PRO A 206 -9.14 10.09 5.41
CA PRO A 206 -8.28 11.06 4.74
C PRO A 206 -7.90 12.25 5.64
N VAL A 207 -8.81 12.67 6.50
CA VAL A 207 -8.57 13.75 7.47
C VAL A 207 -7.60 13.29 8.55
N ALA A 208 -7.88 12.14 9.17
CA ALA A 208 -7.01 11.54 10.18
C ALA A 208 -5.61 11.26 9.61
N GLY A 209 -5.52 10.73 8.39
CA GLY A 209 -4.26 10.48 7.71
C GLY A 209 -3.41 11.74 7.56
N ARG A 210 -4.00 12.88 7.15
CA ARG A 210 -3.27 14.15 7.07
C ARG A 210 -2.78 14.63 8.42
N LEU A 211 -3.64 14.59 9.43
CA LEU A 211 -3.28 15.03 10.79
C LEU A 211 -2.18 14.17 11.41
N LEU A 212 -2.20 12.87 11.12
CA LEU A 212 -1.23 11.90 11.65
C LEU A 212 0.01 11.77 10.76
N TRP A 213 0.04 12.37 9.56
CA TRP A 213 1.10 12.20 8.59
C TRP A 213 2.51 12.46 9.17
N PRO A 214 2.75 13.54 9.92
CA PRO A 214 4.08 13.77 10.52
C PRO A 214 4.49 12.65 11.49
N ARG A 215 3.55 12.08 12.25
CA ARG A 215 3.82 10.95 13.15
C ARG A 215 4.09 9.65 12.39
N ILE A 216 3.36 9.43 11.28
CA ILE A 216 3.58 8.29 10.39
C ILE A 216 4.99 8.37 9.81
N LEU A 217 5.41 9.53 9.31
CA LEU A 217 6.76 9.74 8.77
C LEU A 217 7.84 9.53 9.84
N ALA A 218 7.66 10.08 11.04
CA ALA A 218 8.60 9.90 12.14
C ALA A 218 8.77 8.42 12.54
N ARG A 219 7.72 7.60 12.33
CA ARG A 219 7.79 6.17 12.58
C ARG A 219 8.42 5.40 11.41
N LEU A 220 8.12 5.79 10.17
CA LEU A 220 8.67 5.18 8.95
C LEU A 220 10.19 5.40 8.83
N PHE A 221 10.64 6.62 9.05
CA PHE A 221 12.04 6.98 8.88
C PHE A 221 12.86 6.85 10.16
N GLY A 222 12.20 6.93 11.32
CA GLY A 222 12.92 6.91 12.60
C GLY A 222 13.76 5.65 12.82
N PRO A 223 14.95 5.82 13.44
CA PRO A 223 15.46 7.01 14.13
C PRO A 223 16.08 8.09 13.20
N SER A 224 16.25 7.81 11.92
CA SER A 224 16.75 8.77 10.94
C SER A 224 15.74 9.92 10.71
N PRO A 225 16.19 11.12 10.31
CA PRO A 225 15.29 12.19 9.89
C PRO A 225 14.58 11.82 8.57
N VAL A 226 13.42 12.42 8.34
CA VAL A 226 12.75 12.32 7.04
C VAL A 226 13.58 13.07 6.01
N PRO A 227 13.99 12.43 4.89
CA PRO A 227 14.74 13.12 3.84
C PRO A 227 13.94 14.28 3.25
N GLU A 228 14.58 15.43 3.04
CA GLU A 228 13.92 16.63 2.49
C GLU A 228 13.24 16.36 1.15
N ARG A 229 13.90 15.57 0.29
CA ARG A 229 13.35 15.17 -1.01
C ARG A 229 12.06 14.40 -0.85
N PHE A 230 11.98 13.47 0.12
CA PHE A 230 10.74 12.75 0.41
C PHE A 230 9.65 13.69 0.92
N ALA A 231 9.98 14.55 1.88
CA ALA A 231 9.02 15.48 2.48
C ALA A 231 8.42 16.46 1.45
N ARG A 232 9.23 16.86 0.43
CA ARG A 232 8.82 17.80 -0.61
C ARG A 232 8.10 17.12 -1.78
N ASP A 233 8.60 15.97 -2.25
CA ASP A 233 8.25 15.42 -3.57
C ASP A 233 7.33 14.19 -3.49
N PHE A 234 7.17 13.56 -2.31
CA PHE A 234 6.28 12.40 -2.18
C PHE A 234 4.81 12.83 -2.23
N PRO A 235 3.98 12.25 -3.13
CA PRO A 235 2.62 12.71 -3.36
C PRO A 235 1.66 12.19 -2.29
N VAL A 236 1.71 12.78 -1.08
CA VAL A 236 0.91 12.35 0.08
C VAL A 236 -0.58 12.28 -0.22
N GLU A 237 -1.12 13.19 -1.02
CA GLU A 237 -2.54 13.19 -1.37
C GLU A 237 -2.94 11.96 -2.22
N MET A 238 -2.00 11.36 -2.96
CA MET A 238 -2.23 10.10 -3.67
C MET A 238 -2.43 8.94 -2.69
N VAL A 239 -1.63 8.84 -1.63
CA VAL A 239 -1.77 7.76 -0.64
C VAL A 239 -2.96 7.95 0.29
N LEU A 240 -3.47 9.18 0.41
CA LEU A 240 -4.66 9.51 1.21
C LEU A 240 -5.98 9.42 0.43
N ARG A 241 -5.96 8.98 -0.84
CA ARG A 241 -7.19 8.71 -1.60
C ARG A 241 -7.99 7.59 -0.95
N PRO A 242 -9.33 7.67 -0.94
CA PRO A 242 -10.20 6.65 -0.35
C PRO A 242 -9.91 5.23 -0.86
N SER A 243 -9.64 5.07 -2.16
CA SER A 243 -9.30 3.78 -2.77
C SER A 243 -8.01 3.19 -2.21
N GLN A 244 -6.98 4.01 -2.05
CA GLN A 244 -5.68 3.57 -1.55
C GLN A 244 -5.69 3.31 -0.04
N LEU A 245 -6.37 4.16 0.75
CA LEU A 245 -6.55 3.93 2.19
C LEU A 245 -7.27 2.61 2.46
N ARG A 246 -8.32 2.31 1.69
CA ARG A 246 -9.02 1.02 1.80
C ARG A 246 -8.12 -0.16 1.41
N SER A 247 -7.31 -0.01 0.36
CA SER A 247 -6.37 -1.06 -0.06
C SER A 247 -5.30 -1.31 1.00
N ALA A 248 -4.77 -0.23 1.59
CA ALA A 248 -3.79 -0.30 2.67
C ALA A 248 -4.37 -0.97 3.94
N ALA A 249 -5.62 -0.64 4.30
CA ALA A 249 -6.31 -1.29 5.41
C ALA A 249 -6.51 -2.78 5.17
N ALA A 250 -6.93 -3.18 3.96
CA ALA A 250 -7.10 -4.58 3.60
C ALA A 250 -5.78 -5.37 3.68
N GLU A 251 -4.67 -4.80 3.22
CA GLU A 251 -3.34 -5.43 3.36
C GLU A 251 -2.90 -5.50 4.83
N SER A 252 -3.18 -4.48 5.63
CA SER A 252 -2.83 -4.49 7.06
C SER A 252 -3.53 -5.64 7.81
N VAL A 253 -4.78 -5.94 7.47
CA VAL A 253 -5.53 -7.08 8.04
C VAL A 253 -4.96 -8.42 7.57
N LEU A 254 -4.53 -8.51 6.32
CA LEU A 254 -3.96 -9.73 5.75
C LEU A 254 -2.52 -10.00 6.19
N MET A 255 -1.81 -9.03 6.74
CA MET A 255 -0.36 -9.12 7.02
C MET A 255 0.00 -10.32 7.90
N VAL A 256 -0.74 -10.55 8.98
CA VAL A 256 -0.49 -11.68 9.89
C VAL A 256 -0.90 -13.03 9.28
N PRO A 257 -2.12 -13.20 8.72
CA PRO A 257 -2.50 -14.43 8.02
C PRO A 257 -1.55 -14.81 6.88
N ASP A 258 -1.13 -13.82 6.08
CA ASP A 258 -0.23 -14.05 4.95
C ASP A 258 1.17 -14.50 5.42
N ALA A 259 1.69 -13.92 6.52
CA ALA A 259 2.94 -14.38 7.12
C ALA A 259 2.84 -15.82 7.64
N PHE A 260 1.69 -16.23 8.19
CA PHE A 260 1.44 -17.62 8.55
C PHE A 260 1.46 -18.55 7.33
N ALA A 261 0.86 -18.12 6.23
CA ALA A 261 0.78 -18.91 5.00
C ALA A 261 2.15 -19.08 4.33
N LEU A 262 2.99 -18.04 4.31
CA LEU A 262 4.31 -18.06 3.65
C LEU A 262 5.41 -18.74 4.48
N ARG A 263 5.34 -18.64 5.81
CA ARG A 263 6.39 -19.08 6.73
C ARG A 263 6.87 -20.53 6.57
N PRO A 264 6.00 -21.53 6.34
CA PRO A 264 6.44 -22.92 6.20
C PRO A 264 7.41 -23.15 5.04
N HIS A 265 7.33 -22.31 4.00
CA HIS A 265 8.02 -22.49 2.73
C HIS A 265 9.27 -21.63 2.56
N TYR A 266 9.72 -20.88 3.57
CA TYR A 266 10.91 -20.03 3.43
C TYR A 266 12.19 -20.82 3.14
N GLY A 267 12.34 -21.99 3.74
CA GLY A 267 13.50 -22.88 3.49
C GLY A 267 13.51 -23.53 2.10
N GLU A 268 12.41 -23.43 1.34
CA GLU A 268 12.26 -24.01 0.00
C GLU A 268 12.60 -23.00 -1.11
N LEU A 269 12.91 -21.75 -0.76
CA LEU A 269 13.28 -20.72 -1.73
C LEU A 269 14.57 -21.11 -2.46
N ARG A 270 14.48 -21.25 -3.78
CA ARG A 270 15.58 -21.69 -4.63
C ARG A 270 16.53 -20.56 -5.08
N PRO A 271 16.00 -19.36 -5.44
CA PRO A 271 16.87 -18.27 -5.85
C PRO A 271 17.73 -17.78 -4.69
N PRO A 272 18.92 -17.20 -4.97
CA PRO A 272 19.70 -16.47 -3.98
C PRO A 272 18.86 -15.38 -3.31
N VAL A 273 18.99 -15.23 -1.97
CA VAL A 273 18.22 -14.28 -1.19
C VAL A 273 19.17 -13.35 -0.43
N THR A 274 19.03 -12.04 -0.68
CA THR A 274 19.65 -10.99 0.13
C THR A 274 18.55 -10.29 0.93
N ILE A 275 18.75 -10.20 2.24
CA ILE A 275 17.82 -9.59 3.19
C ILE A 275 18.46 -8.30 3.70
N LEU A 276 17.80 -7.17 3.52
CA LEU A 276 18.23 -5.88 4.05
C LEU A 276 17.30 -5.41 5.14
N SER A 277 17.82 -4.86 6.20
CA SER A 277 17.01 -4.24 7.25
C SER A 277 17.80 -3.22 8.06
N GLY A 278 17.12 -2.17 8.53
CA GLY A 278 17.65 -1.23 9.49
C GLY A 278 17.55 -1.79 10.90
N THR A 279 18.63 -1.67 11.70
CA THR A 279 18.60 -2.13 13.09
C THR A 279 17.76 -1.22 14.00
N GLY A 280 17.48 0.01 13.55
CA GLY A 280 16.62 0.99 14.21
C GLY A 280 15.16 0.98 13.72
N ASP A 281 14.76 0.05 12.84
CA ASP A 281 13.40 -0.01 12.29
C ASP A 281 12.33 -0.14 13.40
N ARG A 282 11.43 0.85 13.47
CA ARG A 282 10.37 0.95 14.49
C ARG A 282 9.06 0.32 14.06
N LEU A 283 8.96 -0.16 12.81
CA LEU A 283 7.77 -0.82 12.26
C LEU A 283 7.95 -2.33 12.22
N VAL A 284 9.13 -2.78 11.80
CA VAL A 284 9.43 -4.18 11.57
C VAL A 284 10.74 -4.51 12.28
N SER A 285 10.65 -5.27 13.36
CA SER A 285 11.82 -5.64 14.16
C SER A 285 12.87 -6.37 13.33
N HIS A 286 14.07 -5.82 13.25
CA HIS A 286 15.21 -6.48 12.61
C HIS A 286 15.42 -7.90 13.15
N ALA A 287 15.43 -8.07 14.46
CA ALA A 287 15.72 -9.34 15.13
C ALA A 287 14.65 -10.41 14.89
N GLU A 288 13.37 -10.01 14.98
CA GLU A 288 12.22 -10.93 14.89
C GLU A 288 11.81 -11.24 13.46
N GLN A 289 12.15 -10.38 12.51
CA GLN A 289 11.76 -10.53 11.12
C GLN A 289 12.96 -10.87 10.22
N SER A 290 13.83 -9.93 9.92
CA SER A 290 14.92 -10.11 8.96
C SER A 290 15.98 -11.10 9.42
N ALA A 291 16.47 -10.99 10.66
CA ALA A 291 17.43 -11.94 11.22
C ALA A 291 16.81 -13.33 11.44
N ALA A 292 15.51 -13.39 11.79
CA ALA A 292 14.80 -14.67 11.89
C ALA A 292 14.61 -15.32 10.51
N LEU A 293 14.33 -14.54 9.46
CA LEU A 293 14.23 -15.06 8.10
C LEU A 293 15.58 -15.61 7.61
N HIS A 294 16.66 -14.86 7.86
CA HIS A 294 18.02 -15.29 7.52
C HIS A 294 18.34 -16.68 8.12
N ARG A 295 17.97 -16.92 9.38
CA ARG A 295 18.15 -18.25 10.00
C ARG A 295 17.31 -19.36 9.35
N ARG A 296 16.24 -19.01 8.63
CA ARG A 296 15.33 -19.97 7.98
C ARG A 296 15.70 -20.28 6.54
N ILE A 297 16.48 -19.41 5.88
CA ILE A 297 16.87 -19.58 4.46
C ILE A 297 18.37 -19.89 4.42
N PRO A 298 18.76 -21.15 4.23
CA PRO A 298 20.18 -21.53 4.08
C PRO A 298 20.83 -20.76 2.92
N GLY A 299 22.03 -20.26 3.13
CA GLY A 299 22.77 -19.51 2.11
C GLY A 299 22.27 -18.09 1.82
N SER A 300 21.24 -17.60 2.51
CA SER A 300 20.83 -16.19 2.38
C SER A 300 21.91 -15.25 2.93
N ARG A 301 21.94 -14.02 2.42
CA ARG A 301 22.81 -12.95 2.91
C ARG A 301 21.99 -11.95 3.73
N LEU A 302 22.41 -11.63 4.94
CA LEU A 302 21.81 -10.59 5.76
C LEU A 302 22.68 -9.34 5.74
N VAL A 303 22.09 -8.20 5.36
CA VAL A 303 22.69 -6.87 5.38
C VAL A 303 21.96 -6.03 6.40
N ALA A 304 22.52 -5.88 7.58
CA ALA A 304 22.03 -4.98 8.61
C ALA A 304 22.62 -3.59 8.42
N VAL A 305 21.75 -2.58 8.35
CA VAL A 305 22.16 -1.17 8.28
C VAL A 305 22.00 -0.57 9.67
N GLU A 306 23.11 -0.32 10.34
CA GLU A 306 23.11 0.11 11.73
C GLU A 306 22.40 1.46 11.93
N GLY A 307 21.49 1.52 12.91
CA GLY A 307 20.73 2.71 13.24
C GLY A 307 19.72 3.19 12.19
N ALA A 308 19.62 2.53 11.03
CA ALA A 308 18.67 2.93 10.00
C ALA A 308 17.24 2.47 10.33
N GLY A 309 16.23 3.25 9.85
CA GLY A 309 14.82 2.94 9.99
C GLY A 309 14.29 2.04 8.87
N HIS A 310 12.97 2.10 8.64
CA HIS A 310 12.25 1.21 7.72
C HIS A 310 12.52 1.46 6.23
N MET A 311 12.79 2.71 5.84
CA MET A 311 12.86 3.17 4.45
C MET A 311 14.30 3.22 3.95
N LEU A 312 14.96 2.05 3.81
CA LEU A 312 16.39 1.96 3.48
C LEU A 312 16.71 2.55 2.10
N HIS A 313 15.85 2.38 1.12
CA HIS A 313 16.02 2.95 -0.22
C HIS A 313 16.05 4.50 -0.23
N HIS A 314 15.60 5.14 0.86
CA HIS A 314 15.75 6.59 1.07
C HIS A 314 16.94 6.95 1.98
N ILE A 315 17.18 6.14 3.02
CA ILE A 315 18.14 6.45 4.08
C ILE A 315 19.57 5.98 3.68
N ALA A 316 19.64 4.82 3.05
CA ALA A 316 20.90 4.15 2.68
C ALA A 316 20.82 3.55 1.26
N PRO A 317 20.51 4.35 0.22
CA PRO A 317 20.29 3.84 -1.15
C PRO A 317 21.49 3.07 -1.69
N ASP A 318 22.73 3.45 -1.30
CA ASP A 318 23.95 2.75 -1.72
C ASP A 318 23.95 1.30 -1.25
N ARG A 319 23.50 1.04 -0.01
CA ARG A 319 23.40 -0.32 0.53
C ARG A 319 22.39 -1.19 -0.23
N VAL A 320 21.31 -0.57 -0.71
CA VAL A 320 20.30 -1.26 -1.54
C VAL A 320 20.91 -1.57 -2.93
N LEU A 321 21.61 -0.63 -3.54
CA LEU A 321 22.28 -0.84 -4.84
C LEU A 321 23.40 -1.88 -4.75
N ASP A 322 24.22 -1.85 -3.69
CA ASP A 322 25.25 -2.88 -3.44
C ASP A 322 24.62 -4.28 -3.30
N ALA A 323 23.46 -4.36 -2.66
CA ALA A 323 22.73 -5.62 -2.53
C ALA A 323 22.18 -6.11 -3.89
N LEU A 324 21.72 -5.19 -4.75
CA LEU A 324 21.26 -5.51 -6.10
C LEU A 324 22.43 -5.94 -7.01
N ALA A 325 23.59 -5.30 -6.89
CA ALA A 325 24.78 -5.65 -7.67
C ALA A 325 25.39 -7.01 -7.28
N ALA A 326 25.16 -7.44 -6.04
CA ALA A 326 25.64 -8.74 -5.50
C ALA A 326 24.61 -9.86 -5.63
N ALA A 327 23.44 -9.60 -6.22
CA ALA A 327 22.33 -10.52 -6.40
C ALA A 327 22.30 -11.08 -7.83
#